data_3398846ce4f970901747f1d7905800c9
#
_entry.id   3398846ce4f970901747f1d7905800c9
#
_cell.length_a   1.000
_cell.length_b   1.000
_cell.length_c   1.000
_cell.angle_alpha   90.00
_cell.angle_beta   90.00
_cell.angle_gamma   90.00
#
_symmetry.space_group_name_H-M   'P 1'
#
loop_
_entity.id
_entity.type
_entity.pdbx_description
1 polymer ?
#
loop_
_entity_poly.entity_id
_entity_poly.type
_entity_poly.pdbx_seq_one_letter_code
_entity_poly.pdbx_strand_id
1 'polypeptide(L)'
;GRQVQMDSFESLLPATAEGIKLYLASGLIKGIGKSIAARIVKAFGEDTLRIFDEEPQRLLEISGITQKKLVTIVECWTEHQGVRNLVQFLQPHDIGASFAVRIYKHYGPQALSIVQENPYRLAMDIRGIGFLTADALAAKLGFESEHPLRIQAGTLYTLMKQIDDGHVYYPRRALVEQTCSQLGIAEEFVEEAVDCLAREERVVLEELDDEIGVYLTRFHHYESKIAYYLRRILASPKSVRFPKADEVVEKVVSRLGITLAEEQLEAVRTSATSKVMVLTGGPGTGKTTILNAIIQVFAENKAKILLAAPTGRAAKRMSEAIGREARTIHRLLEYTPKDDGFARNEDNPLACGLLVVDEASMMDTMLAYHLLKAAPLGATIVFVGDVHQLPSVGPGNVLGDLIASGAMPVVELVEVFRQAAESEIVCNAHLINRGELPRLESSKDRLSDFYFMRQDDPDRAADIIVDLVKNHIPRRFQLDPFDEIQVLSPMHKGTVGAANLNLRLQQALNPEGEALQRGERLYRLGDKVMQIRNNYEKDVYNGDIGRVSSVDVQEKCLVVRYDDRYVGYDWEELDEIVAAYAIS
;
A
#
# COMPACT_ATOMS: atom_id res chain seq x y z
N GLY A 1 39.13 6.18 16.19
CA GLY A 1 39.51 4.84 15.80
C GLY A 1 39.63 4.75 14.29
N ARG A 2 40.60 4.02 13.76
CA ARG A 2 40.69 3.76 12.32
C ARG A 2 39.53 2.84 11.93
N GLN A 3 38.60 3.30 11.10
CA GLN A 3 37.65 2.45 10.41
C GLN A 3 38.34 1.81 9.21
N VAL A 4 38.20 0.50 9.08
CA VAL A 4 38.60 -0.24 7.90
C VAL A 4 37.35 -0.43 7.05
N GLN A 5 37.34 0.12 5.86
CA GLN A 5 36.32 -0.17 4.86
C GLN A 5 36.68 -1.49 4.21
N MET A 6 35.77 -2.47 4.31
CA MET A 6 35.94 -3.77 3.63
C MET A 6 35.06 -3.79 2.39
N ASP A 7 35.67 -4.00 1.26
CA ASP A 7 34.99 -4.10 -0.04
C ASP A 7 34.40 -5.50 -0.28
N SER A 8 34.95 -6.51 0.41
CA SER A 8 34.43 -7.89 0.46
C SER A 8 34.90 -8.60 1.73
N PHE A 9 34.15 -9.55 2.22
CA PHE A 9 34.61 -10.47 3.26
C PHE A 9 34.23 -11.90 2.88
N GLU A 10 35.14 -12.83 3.14
CA GLU A 10 34.93 -14.26 2.99
C GLU A 10 34.73 -14.87 4.38
N SER A 11 33.60 -15.49 4.62
CA SER A 11 33.32 -16.18 5.87
C SER A 11 33.88 -17.60 5.80
N LEU A 12 35.14 -17.73 6.16
CA LEU A 12 35.78 -19.06 6.31
C LEU A 12 35.37 -19.69 7.64
N LEU A 13 35.06 -20.99 7.60
CA LEU A 13 34.93 -21.76 8.83
C LEU A 13 36.26 -21.74 9.57
N PRO A 14 36.23 -21.53 10.88
CA PRO A 14 37.47 -21.55 11.66
C PRO A 14 38.09 -22.94 11.61
N ALA A 15 39.35 -22.99 11.20
CA ALA A 15 40.12 -24.24 11.11
C ALA A 15 40.79 -24.64 12.42
N THR A 16 40.88 -23.73 13.41
CA THR A 16 41.51 -23.99 14.68
C THR A 16 40.49 -24.26 15.78
N ALA A 17 40.83 -25.11 16.75
CA ALA A 17 39.97 -25.45 17.88
C ALA A 17 39.48 -24.20 18.66
N GLU A 18 40.34 -23.18 18.84
CA GLU A 18 39.96 -21.93 19.51
C GLU A 18 38.95 -21.10 18.65
N GLY A 19 39.17 -21.04 17.33
CA GLY A 19 38.24 -20.39 16.40
C GLY A 19 36.88 -21.09 16.37
N ILE A 20 36.88 -22.43 16.32
CA ILE A 20 35.63 -23.22 16.35
C ILE A 20 34.87 -22.99 17.66
N LYS A 21 35.57 -22.92 18.78
CA LYS A 21 34.96 -22.61 20.09
C LYS A 21 34.30 -21.24 20.11
N LEU A 22 34.96 -20.19 19.60
CA LEU A 22 34.43 -18.86 19.51
C LEU A 22 33.20 -18.79 18.57
N TYR A 23 33.28 -19.48 17.44
CA TYR A 23 32.19 -19.59 16.47
C TYR A 23 30.93 -20.24 17.09
N LEU A 24 31.08 -21.40 17.73
CA LEU A 24 29.99 -22.08 18.42
C LEU A 24 29.41 -21.27 19.60
N ALA A 25 30.27 -20.49 20.29
CA ALA A 25 29.89 -19.67 21.42
C ALA A 25 29.26 -18.32 21.05
N SER A 26 29.23 -17.94 19.76
CA SER A 26 28.73 -16.64 19.26
C SER A 26 27.23 -16.45 19.44
N GLY A 27 26.48 -17.52 19.78
CA GLY A 27 25.01 -17.49 19.88
C GLY A 27 24.27 -17.76 18.56
N LEU A 28 25.00 -17.98 17.48
CA LEU A 28 24.43 -18.30 16.15
C LEU A 28 23.67 -19.64 16.16
N ILE A 29 24.12 -20.61 16.98
CA ILE A 29 23.51 -21.94 17.07
C ILE A 29 22.68 -22.03 18.36
N LYS A 30 21.36 -22.06 18.23
CA LYS A 30 20.45 -22.20 19.36
C LYS A 30 20.73 -23.48 20.12
N GLY A 31 20.86 -23.38 21.45
CA GLY A 31 21.17 -24.53 22.32
C GLY A 31 22.65 -24.68 22.66
N ILE A 32 23.57 -23.96 22.02
CA ILE A 32 24.99 -23.95 22.32
C ILE A 32 25.40 -22.61 22.94
N GLY A 33 25.61 -22.60 24.25
CA GLY A 33 26.22 -21.47 24.95
C GLY A 33 27.72 -21.69 25.16
N LYS A 34 28.42 -20.66 25.67
CA LYS A 34 29.89 -20.66 25.90
C LYS A 34 30.42 -21.93 26.61
N SER A 35 29.68 -22.41 27.62
CA SER A 35 30.06 -23.60 28.38
C SER A 35 29.91 -24.90 27.58
N ILE A 36 28.88 -25.04 26.77
CA ILE A 36 28.66 -26.22 25.92
C ILE A 36 29.65 -26.21 24.76
N ALA A 37 29.88 -25.07 24.11
CA ALA A 37 30.87 -24.89 23.05
C ALA A 37 32.28 -25.34 23.53
N ALA A 38 32.69 -24.90 24.71
CA ALA A 38 33.99 -25.29 25.29
C ALA A 38 34.11 -26.81 25.53
N ARG A 39 33.01 -27.47 25.95
CA ARG A 39 33.00 -28.95 26.16
C ARG A 39 33.03 -29.72 24.85
N ILE A 40 32.30 -29.27 23.85
CA ILE A 40 32.27 -29.86 22.51
C ILE A 40 33.68 -29.84 21.92
N VAL A 41 34.29 -28.63 21.86
CA VAL A 41 35.64 -28.49 21.27
C VAL A 41 36.72 -29.19 22.09
N LYS A 42 36.57 -29.29 23.42
CA LYS A 42 37.48 -30.10 24.27
C LYS A 42 37.38 -31.58 23.93
N ALA A 43 36.22 -32.10 23.59
CA ALA A 43 36.00 -33.50 23.25
C ALA A 43 36.44 -33.87 21.83
N PHE A 44 36.18 -33.00 20.88
CA PHE A 44 36.30 -33.30 19.45
C PHE A 44 37.39 -32.49 18.73
N GLY A 45 37.98 -31.47 19.39
CA GLY A 45 39.06 -30.64 18.80
C GLY A 45 38.68 -30.00 17.46
N GLU A 46 39.57 -30.17 16.49
CA GLU A 46 39.39 -29.66 15.11
C GLU A 46 38.37 -30.47 14.31
N ASP A 47 38.07 -31.72 14.71
CA ASP A 47 37.03 -32.56 14.07
C ASP A 47 35.60 -32.11 14.44
N THR A 48 35.44 -31.12 15.30
CA THR A 48 34.13 -30.67 15.79
C THR A 48 33.14 -30.38 14.65
N LEU A 49 33.56 -29.64 13.64
CA LEU A 49 32.68 -29.26 12.54
C LEU A 49 32.26 -30.47 11.69
N ARG A 50 33.19 -31.41 11.47
CA ARG A 50 32.92 -32.67 10.78
C ARG A 50 31.87 -33.50 11.55
N ILE A 51 31.96 -33.54 12.88
CA ILE A 51 30.98 -34.25 13.72
C ILE A 51 29.58 -33.62 13.62
N PHE A 52 29.48 -32.30 13.53
CA PHE A 52 28.20 -31.65 13.28
C PHE A 52 27.61 -32.01 11.91
N ASP A 53 28.46 -32.17 10.90
CA ASP A 53 28.05 -32.49 9.53
C ASP A 53 27.73 -33.99 9.36
N GLU A 54 28.59 -34.88 9.81
CA GLU A 54 28.55 -36.30 9.48
C GLU A 54 28.02 -37.20 10.61
N GLU A 55 28.30 -36.85 11.85
CA GLU A 55 28.04 -37.72 13.02
C GLU A 55 27.35 -36.95 14.19
N PRO A 56 26.26 -36.21 13.95
CA PRO A 56 25.68 -35.32 14.98
C PRO A 56 25.20 -36.05 16.23
N GLN A 57 24.94 -37.34 16.15
CA GLN A 57 24.55 -38.16 17.30
C GLN A 57 25.66 -38.22 18.39
N ARG A 58 26.92 -38.04 18.01
CA ARG A 58 28.02 -37.99 18.94
C ARG A 58 28.03 -36.80 19.87
N LEU A 59 27.27 -35.74 19.52
CA LEU A 59 27.08 -34.62 20.41
C LEU A 59 26.35 -35.00 21.71
N LEU A 60 25.66 -36.14 21.75
CA LEU A 60 25.06 -36.68 22.98
C LEU A 60 26.12 -37.18 24.02
N GLU A 61 27.36 -37.42 23.58
CA GLU A 61 28.47 -37.74 24.47
C GLU A 61 28.84 -36.57 25.41
N ILE A 62 28.38 -35.36 25.03
CA ILE A 62 28.69 -34.12 25.76
C ILE A 62 27.67 -33.89 26.87
N SER A 63 28.14 -33.80 28.09
CA SER A 63 27.30 -33.49 29.26
C SER A 63 26.56 -32.14 29.06
N GLY A 64 25.22 -32.18 29.16
CA GLY A 64 24.33 -31.02 28.99
C GLY A 64 23.70 -30.92 27.62
N ILE A 65 23.97 -31.86 26.71
CA ILE A 65 23.23 -32.05 25.46
C ILE A 65 22.28 -33.23 25.64
N THR A 66 21.00 -32.96 25.65
CA THR A 66 19.93 -33.97 25.69
C THR A 66 19.41 -34.23 24.26
N GLN A 67 18.69 -35.33 24.07
CA GLN A 67 18.08 -35.66 22.77
C GLN A 67 17.27 -34.49 22.19
N LYS A 68 16.47 -33.81 23.03
CA LYS A 68 15.70 -32.64 22.62
C LYS A 68 16.58 -31.46 22.18
N LYS A 69 17.68 -31.22 22.89
CA LYS A 69 18.66 -30.19 22.51
C LYS A 69 19.40 -30.55 21.23
N LEU A 70 19.74 -31.83 21.05
CA LEU A 70 20.40 -32.31 19.85
C LEU A 70 19.58 -31.98 18.60
N VAL A 71 18.27 -32.23 18.61
CA VAL A 71 17.39 -31.92 17.50
C VAL A 71 17.47 -30.41 17.17
N THR A 72 17.31 -29.54 18.15
CA THR A 72 17.39 -28.09 17.96
C THR A 72 18.77 -27.64 17.44
N ILE A 73 19.85 -28.24 17.92
CA ILE A 73 21.22 -27.94 17.49
C ILE A 73 21.40 -28.35 16.02
N VAL A 74 20.97 -29.56 15.66
CA VAL A 74 21.11 -30.09 14.31
C VAL A 74 20.27 -29.30 13.32
N GLU A 75 19.02 -28.98 13.65
CA GLU A 75 18.17 -28.12 12.82
C GLU A 75 18.82 -26.76 12.57
N CYS A 76 19.29 -26.10 13.63
CA CYS A 76 19.93 -24.80 13.52
C CYS A 76 21.27 -24.87 12.74
N TRP A 77 22.05 -25.93 12.92
CA TRP A 77 23.28 -26.16 12.17
C TRP A 77 23.02 -26.34 10.68
N THR A 78 22.03 -27.18 10.33
CA THR A 78 21.63 -27.41 8.93
C THR A 78 21.12 -26.13 8.27
N GLU A 79 20.36 -25.34 9.00
CA GLU A 79 19.91 -24.01 8.52
C GLU A 79 21.11 -23.09 8.22
N HIS A 80 22.06 -22.99 9.15
CA HIS A 80 23.27 -22.18 8.97
C HIS A 80 24.15 -22.66 7.81
N GLN A 81 24.28 -23.97 7.66
CA GLN A 81 25.05 -24.58 6.56
C GLN A 81 24.37 -24.27 5.21
N GLY A 82 23.04 -24.41 5.13
CA GLY A 82 22.28 -24.12 3.94
C GLY A 82 22.34 -22.65 3.54
N VAL A 83 22.20 -21.73 4.50
CA VAL A 83 22.35 -20.29 4.26
C VAL A 83 23.76 -19.96 3.75
N ARG A 84 24.80 -20.51 4.37
CA ARG A 84 26.18 -20.30 3.96
C ARG A 84 26.45 -20.78 2.54
N ASN A 85 26.01 -21.99 2.20
CA ASN A 85 26.15 -22.53 0.85
C ASN A 85 25.46 -21.64 -0.17
N LEU A 86 24.28 -21.12 0.18
CA LEU A 86 23.53 -20.21 -0.68
C LEU A 86 24.22 -18.83 -0.81
N VAL A 87 24.79 -18.28 0.28
CA VAL A 87 25.60 -17.06 0.23
C VAL A 87 26.81 -17.25 -0.68
N GLN A 88 27.55 -18.35 -0.49
CA GLN A 88 28.73 -18.66 -1.31
C GLN A 88 28.38 -18.83 -2.79
N PHE A 89 27.21 -19.41 -3.08
CA PHE A 89 26.70 -19.54 -4.44
C PHE A 89 26.27 -18.19 -5.05
N LEU A 90 25.60 -17.33 -4.26
CA LEU A 90 25.03 -16.07 -4.74
C LEU A 90 26.03 -14.89 -4.75
N GLN A 91 27.06 -14.94 -3.92
CA GLN A 91 28.07 -13.87 -3.80
C GLN A 91 28.76 -13.51 -5.13
N PRO A 92 29.19 -14.47 -6.00
CA PRO A 92 29.76 -14.15 -7.31
C PRO A 92 28.78 -13.48 -8.27
N HIS A 93 27.49 -13.49 -7.92
CA HIS A 93 26.40 -12.95 -8.72
C HIS A 93 25.87 -11.61 -8.20
N ASP A 94 26.60 -10.94 -7.29
CA ASP A 94 26.25 -9.64 -6.70
C ASP A 94 24.94 -9.66 -5.85
N ILE A 95 24.53 -10.84 -5.37
CA ILE A 95 23.38 -10.98 -4.47
C ILE A 95 23.87 -11.03 -3.02
N GLY A 96 23.46 -10.05 -2.23
CA GLY A 96 23.91 -9.90 -0.85
C GLY A 96 23.43 -11.01 0.09
N ALA A 97 24.18 -11.25 1.18
CA ALA A 97 23.88 -12.26 2.18
C ALA A 97 22.46 -12.13 2.80
N SER A 98 21.92 -10.93 2.90
CA SER A 98 20.55 -10.70 3.40
C SER A 98 19.48 -11.33 2.51
N PHE A 99 19.71 -11.40 1.21
CA PHE A 99 18.82 -12.11 0.28
C PHE A 99 18.94 -13.62 0.44
N ALA A 100 20.17 -14.15 0.57
CA ALA A 100 20.38 -15.57 0.80
C ALA A 100 19.63 -16.09 2.05
N VAL A 101 19.65 -15.31 3.14
CA VAL A 101 18.88 -15.64 4.35
C VAL A 101 17.38 -15.71 4.08
N ARG A 102 16.83 -14.73 3.32
CA ARG A 102 15.40 -14.71 2.98
C ARG A 102 15.03 -15.85 2.04
N ILE A 103 15.86 -16.14 1.04
CA ILE A 103 15.67 -17.23 0.09
C ILE A 103 15.66 -18.57 0.87
N TYR A 104 16.62 -18.78 1.76
CA TYR A 104 16.67 -19.99 2.56
C TYR A 104 15.48 -20.12 3.53
N LYS A 105 15.06 -19.04 4.17
CA LYS A 105 13.87 -19.04 5.02
C LYS A 105 12.60 -19.42 4.26
N HIS A 106 12.52 -19.10 2.97
CA HIS A 106 11.35 -19.39 2.15
C HIS A 106 11.36 -20.82 1.60
N TYR A 107 12.49 -21.26 1.03
CA TYR A 107 12.59 -22.56 0.35
C TYR A 107 13.26 -23.66 1.18
N GLY A 108 13.86 -23.31 2.31
CA GLY A 108 14.57 -24.27 3.16
C GLY A 108 15.75 -24.93 2.46
N PRO A 109 15.97 -26.25 2.71
CA PRO A 109 17.08 -27.01 2.12
C PRO A 109 17.08 -27.06 0.58
N GLN A 110 15.93 -26.84 -0.05
CA GLN A 110 15.77 -26.87 -1.52
C GLN A 110 16.14 -25.53 -2.18
N ALA A 111 16.51 -24.50 -1.40
CA ALA A 111 16.78 -23.16 -1.90
C ALA A 111 17.80 -23.15 -3.04
N LEU A 112 18.90 -23.86 -2.91
CA LEU A 112 19.95 -23.90 -3.91
C LEU A 112 19.50 -24.54 -5.23
N SER A 113 18.84 -25.71 -5.17
CA SER A 113 18.32 -26.39 -6.37
C SER A 113 17.27 -25.55 -7.09
N ILE A 114 16.35 -24.94 -6.33
CA ILE A 114 15.32 -24.07 -6.91
C ILE A 114 15.93 -22.88 -7.64
N VAL A 115 16.94 -22.23 -7.05
CA VAL A 115 17.61 -21.10 -7.68
C VAL A 115 18.38 -21.51 -8.94
N GLN A 116 18.98 -22.70 -8.93
CA GLN A 116 19.72 -23.23 -10.09
C GLN A 116 18.77 -23.66 -11.22
N GLU A 117 17.64 -24.27 -10.88
CA GLU A 117 16.64 -24.74 -11.86
C GLU A 117 15.82 -23.61 -12.45
N ASN A 118 15.39 -22.65 -11.61
CA ASN A 118 14.56 -21.53 -12.03
C ASN A 118 14.82 -20.29 -11.17
N PRO A 119 15.83 -19.46 -11.51
CA PRO A 119 16.14 -18.23 -10.76
C PRO A 119 15.02 -17.21 -10.77
N TYR A 120 14.10 -17.26 -11.73
CA TYR A 120 12.98 -16.32 -11.84
C TYR A 120 11.92 -16.52 -10.73
N ARG A 121 11.91 -17.70 -10.08
CA ARG A 121 11.08 -17.89 -8.88
C ARG A 121 11.41 -16.91 -7.77
N LEU A 122 12.66 -16.47 -7.68
CA LEU A 122 13.06 -15.46 -6.69
C LEU A 122 12.26 -14.15 -6.84
N ALA A 123 12.00 -13.74 -8.08
CA ALA A 123 11.25 -12.52 -8.34
C ALA A 123 9.75 -12.64 -8.01
N MET A 124 9.23 -13.86 -8.00
CA MET A 124 7.82 -14.13 -7.72
C MET A 124 7.55 -14.39 -6.24
N ASP A 125 8.47 -15.10 -5.59
CA ASP A 125 8.23 -15.66 -4.25
C ASP A 125 8.93 -14.85 -3.14
N ILE A 126 9.95 -14.05 -3.47
CA ILE A 126 10.76 -13.32 -2.48
C ILE A 126 10.56 -11.81 -2.61
N ARG A 127 9.88 -11.22 -1.65
CA ARG A 127 9.64 -9.77 -1.62
C ARG A 127 10.96 -8.99 -1.67
N GLY A 128 11.08 -8.07 -2.64
CA GLY A 128 12.25 -7.21 -2.83
C GLY A 128 13.35 -7.79 -3.74
N ILE A 129 13.14 -8.98 -4.32
CA ILE A 129 13.90 -9.43 -5.50
C ILE A 129 12.99 -9.22 -6.71
N GLY A 130 13.34 -8.26 -7.59
CA GLY A 130 12.58 -8.00 -8.81
C GLY A 130 13.09 -8.84 -9.99
N PHE A 131 12.32 -8.82 -11.10
CA PHE A 131 12.68 -9.52 -12.33
C PHE A 131 14.09 -9.18 -12.82
N LEU A 132 14.48 -7.90 -12.82
CA LEU A 132 15.81 -7.49 -13.31
C LEU A 132 16.96 -8.14 -12.52
N THR A 133 16.81 -8.30 -11.21
CA THR A 133 17.80 -8.97 -10.36
C THR A 133 17.85 -10.47 -10.65
N ALA A 134 16.68 -11.10 -10.81
CA ALA A 134 16.59 -12.51 -11.16
C ALA A 134 17.12 -12.79 -12.57
N ASP A 135 16.87 -11.90 -13.54
CA ASP A 135 17.34 -12.00 -14.92
C ASP A 135 18.87 -11.86 -15.00
N ALA A 136 19.45 -10.92 -14.25
CA ALA A 136 20.90 -10.78 -14.14
C ALA A 136 21.57 -12.02 -13.53
N LEU A 137 20.95 -12.64 -12.53
CA LEU A 137 21.40 -13.91 -11.97
C LEU A 137 21.29 -15.05 -12.99
N ALA A 138 20.15 -15.18 -13.66
CA ALA A 138 19.91 -16.20 -14.67
C ALA A 138 20.93 -16.13 -15.82
N ALA A 139 21.24 -14.93 -16.31
CA ALA A 139 22.27 -14.72 -17.34
C ALA A 139 23.66 -15.21 -16.86
N LYS A 140 24.04 -14.94 -15.60
CA LYS A 140 25.30 -15.44 -15.02
C LYS A 140 25.30 -16.96 -14.79
N LEU A 141 24.12 -17.56 -14.62
CA LEU A 141 23.94 -19.03 -14.54
C LEU A 141 23.90 -19.70 -15.92
N GLY A 142 24.01 -18.94 -17.02
CA GLY A 142 24.05 -19.46 -18.38
C GLY A 142 22.67 -19.66 -19.04
N PHE A 143 21.62 -19.04 -18.51
CA PHE A 143 20.32 -19.03 -19.17
C PHE A 143 20.40 -18.14 -20.43
N GLU A 144 19.96 -18.69 -21.56
CA GLU A 144 19.93 -17.98 -22.83
C GLU A 144 18.84 -16.92 -22.87
N SER A 145 19.00 -15.93 -23.77
CA SER A 145 18.04 -14.82 -23.92
C SER A 145 16.63 -15.27 -24.31
N GLU A 146 16.52 -16.38 -25.04
CA GLU A 146 15.27 -16.98 -25.52
C GLU A 146 14.78 -18.12 -24.62
N HIS A 147 15.35 -18.28 -23.44
CA HIS A 147 14.93 -19.36 -22.53
C HIS A 147 13.47 -19.18 -22.10
N PRO A 148 12.59 -20.22 -22.21
CA PRO A 148 11.17 -20.10 -21.92
C PRO A 148 10.84 -19.53 -20.53
N LEU A 149 11.59 -19.91 -19.49
CA LEU A 149 11.40 -19.38 -18.13
C LEU A 149 11.67 -17.88 -18.05
N ARG A 150 12.66 -17.38 -18.82
CA ARG A 150 12.96 -15.95 -18.92
C ARG A 150 11.79 -15.19 -19.52
N ILE A 151 11.25 -15.71 -20.62
CA ILE A 151 10.18 -15.06 -21.37
C ILE A 151 8.90 -15.03 -20.53
N GLN A 152 8.54 -16.16 -19.92
CA GLN A 152 7.37 -16.24 -19.01
C GLN A 152 7.50 -15.25 -17.84
N ALA A 153 8.67 -15.21 -17.19
CA ALA A 153 8.90 -14.30 -16.07
C ALA A 153 8.89 -12.83 -16.51
N GLY A 154 9.46 -12.51 -17.67
CA GLY A 154 9.43 -11.18 -18.26
C GLY A 154 8.01 -10.73 -18.64
N THR A 155 7.21 -11.63 -19.22
CA THR A 155 5.80 -11.37 -19.54
C THR A 155 4.99 -11.05 -18.27
N LEU A 156 5.16 -11.86 -17.22
CA LEU A 156 4.51 -11.59 -15.94
C LEU A 156 4.98 -10.28 -15.31
N TYR A 157 6.27 -9.98 -15.40
CA TYR A 157 6.82 -8.71 -14.90
C TYR A 157 6.22 -7.51 -15.65
N THR A 158 6.11 -7.59 -16.98
CA THR A 158 5.46 -6.56 -17.79
C THR A 158 4.00 -6.38 -17.38
N LEU A 159 3.26 -7.48 -17.21
CA LEU A 159 1.87 -7.45 -16.77
C LEU A 159 1.73 -6.87 -15.34
N MET A 160 2.61 -7.27 -14.41
CA MET A 160 2.62 -6.72 -13.04
C MET A 160 2.88 -5.21 -13.03
N LYS A 161 3.74 -4.72 -13.91
CA LYS A 161 4.00 -3.29 -14.05
C LYS A 161 2.76 -2.52 -14.52
N GLN A 162 1.98 -3.10 -15.44
CA GLN A 162 0.70 -2.50 -15.86
C GLN A 162 -0.34 -2.49 -14.71
N ILE A 163 -0.30 -3.51 -13.84
CA ILE A 163 -1.13 -3.55 -12.64
C ILE A 163 -0.71 -2.46 -11.65
N ASP A 164 0.57 -2.22 -11.46
CA ASP A 164 1.07 -1.10 -10.64
C ASP A 164 0.67 0.27 -11.23
N ASP A 165 0.46 0.35 -12.56
CA ASP A 165 -0.06 1.53 -13.25
C ASP A 165 -1.62 1.64 -13.18
N GLY A 166 -2.29 0.73 -12.44
CA GLY A 166 -3.71 0.78 -12.13
C GLY A 166 -4.61 -0.15 -12.97
N HIS A 167 -4.05 -0.90 -13.91
CA HIS A 167 -4.80 -1.83 -14.76
C HIS A 167 -5.11 -3.13 -14.03
N VAL A 168 -6.28 -3.72 -14.20
CA VAL A 168 -6.62 -5.08 -13.72
C VAL A 168 -6.32 -6.15 -14.75
N TYR A 169 -6.37 -5.78 -16.02
CA TYR A 169 -5.93 -6.59 -17.17
C TYR A 169 -5.15 -5.73 -18.14
N TYR A 170 -4.49 -6.37 -19.09
CA TYR A 170 -3.83 -5.65 -20.17
C TYR A 170 -4.12 -6.33 -21.51
N PRO A 171 -4.35 -5.57 -22.62
CA PRO A 171 -4.59 -6.15 -23.94
C PRO A 171 -3.44 -7.05 -24.37
N ARG A 172 -3.75 -8.28 -24.84
CA ARG A 172 -2.76 -9.28 -25.23
C ARG A 172 -1.74 -8.71 -26.20
N ARG A 173 -2.20 -8.02 -27.24
CA ARG A 173 -1.33 -7.44 -28.25
C ARG A 173 -0.34 -6.43 -27.65
N ALA A 174 -0.83 -5.51 -26.83
CA ALA A 174 0.01 -4.52 -26.17
C ALA A 174 1.00 -5.15 -25.17
N LEU A 175 0.58 -6.20 -24.45
CA LEU A 175 1.45 -6.97 -23.56
C LEU A 175 2.61 -7.60 -24.32
N VAL A 176 2.31 -8.23 -25.46
CA VAL A 176 3.31 -8.87 -26.32
C VAL A 176 4.28 -7.85 -26.87
N GLU A 177 3.79 -6.75 -27.47
CA GLU A 177 4.63 -5.66 -28.00
C GLU A 177 5.58 -5.09 -26.94
N GLN A 178 5.09 -4.80 -25.74
CA GLN A 178 5.91 -4.27 -24.63
C GLN A 178 6.94 -5.28 -24.13
N THR A 179 6.54 -6.55 -24.01
CA THR A 179 7.45 -7.61 -23.55
C THR A 179 8.55 -7.85 -24.57
N CYS A 180 8.25 -7.87 -25.87
CA CYS A 180 9.22 -7.96 -26.94
C CYS A 180 10.24 -6.81 -26.88
N SER A 181 9.75 -5.58 -26.73
CA SER A 181 10.61 -4.40 -26.60
C SER A 181 11.50 -4.46 -25.36
N GLN A 182 10.98 -4.94 -24.24
CA GLN A 182 11.72 -5.01 -22.98
C GLN A 182 12.78 -6.12 -22.96
N LEU A 183 12.47 -7.29 -23.51
CA LEU A 183 13.36 -8.46 -23.49
C LEU A 183 14.27 -8.56 -24.72
N GLY A 184 13.97 -7.82 -25.79
CA GLY A 184 14.70 -7.86 -27.07
C GLY A 184 14.51 -9.17 -27.82
N ILE A 185 13.30 -9.76 -27.82
CA ILE A 185 12.98 -11.07 -28.42
C ILE A 185 11.85 -10.96 -29.44
N ALA A 186 11.69 -11.98 -30.28
CA ALA A 186 10.65 -12.04 -31.28
C ALA A 186 9.26 -12.30 -30.68
N GLU A 187 8.23 -11.83 -31.36
CA GLU A 187 6.82 -11.88 -30.93
C GLU A 187 6.34 -13.31 -30.71
N GLU A 188 6.72 -14.25 -31.57
CA GLU A 188 6.32 -15.66 -31.51
C GLU A 188 6.63 -16.30 -30.15
N PHE A 189 7.77 -15.99 -29.57
CA PHE A 189 8.16 -16.53 -28.25
C PHE A 189 7.32 -15.97 -27.10
N VAL A 190 6.92 -14.71 -27.20
CA VAL A 190 6.09 -14.08 -26.16
C VAL A 190 4.65 -14.56 -26.25
N GLU A 191 4.13 -14.73 -27.47
CA GLU A 191 2.80 -15.32 -27.70
C GLU A 191 2.71 -16.74 -27.09
N GLU A 192 3.72 -17.58 -27.34
CA GLU A 192 3.80 -18.92 -26.77
C GLU A 192 3.90 -18.87 -25.23
N ALA A 193 4.65 -17.91 -24.68
CA ALA A 193 4.78 -17.72 -23.24
C ALA A 193 3.44 -17.32 -22.60
N VAL A 194 2.65 -16.42 -23.22
CA VAL A 194 1.30 -16.05 -22.74
C VAL A 194 0.39 -17.29 -22.73
N ASP A 195 0.40 -18.10 -23.79
CA ASP A 195 -0.42 -19.30 -23.86
C ASP A 195 0.03 -20.38 -22.84
N CYS A 196 1.34 -20.45 -22.57
CA CYS A 196 1.89 -21.33 -21.55
C CYS A 196 1.44 -20.89 -20.14
N LEU A 197 1.57 -19.60 -19.84
CA LEU A 197 1.12 -19.03 -18.58
C LEU A 197 -0.39 -19.18 -18.34
N ALA A 198 -1.19 -19.15 -19.41
CA ALA A 198 -2.62 -19.44 -19.33
C ALA A 198 -2.90 -20.90 -19.03
N ARG A 199 -2.18 -21.85 -19.66
CA ARG A 199 -2.28 -23.28 -19.36
C ARG A 199 -1.83 -23.63 -17.93
N GLU A 200 -0.89 -22.88 -17.38
CA GLU A 200 -0.41 -22.98 -15.99
C GLU A 200 -1.32 -22.25 -14.98
N GLU A 201 -2.45 -21.69 -15.44
CA GLU A 201 -3.39 -20.91 -14.63
C GLU A 201 -2.77 -19.70 -13.90
N ARG A 202 -1.64 -19.18 -14.42
CA ARG A 202 -0.96 -17.99 -13.88
C ARG A 202 -1.58 -16.71 -14.40
N VAL A 203 -2.11 -16.76 -15.61
CA VAL A 203 -2.91 -15.70 -16.21
C VAL A 203 -4.24 -16.29 -16.71
N VAL A 204 -5.22 -15.41 -16.85
CA VAL A 204 -6.51 -15.74 -17.47
C VAL A 204 -6.66 -14.89 -18.73
N LEU A 205 -7.06 -15.55 -19.82
CA LEU A 205 -7.39 -14.87 -21.07
C LEU A 205 -8.91 -14.74 -21.16
N GLU A 206 -9.40 -13.52 -21.33
CA GLU A 206 -10.82 -13.23 -21.49
C GLU A 206 -11.06 -12.44 -22.78
N GLU A 207 -12.04 -12.88 -23.57
CA GLU A 207 -12.48 -12.13 -24.76
C GLU A 207 -13.29 -10.91 -24.30
N LEU A 208 -12.81 -9.71 -24.63
CA LEU A 208 -13.42 -8.44 -24.29
C LEU A 208 -13.69 -7.67 -25.58
N ASP A 209 -14.96 -7.63 -25.99
CA ASP A 209 -15.40 -7.00 -27.25
C ASP A 209 -14.50 -7.37 -28.45
N ASP A 210 -13.57 -6.49 -28.87
CA ASP A 210 -12.70 -6.69 -30.01
C ASP A 210 -11.27 -7.13 -29.66
N GLU A 211 -10.97 -7.40 -28.38
CA GLU A 211 -9.62 -7.75 -27.93
C GLU A 211 -9.61 -8.89 -26.87
N ILE A 212 -8.42 -9.47 -26.68
CA ILE A 212 -8.20 -10.44 -25.59
C ILE A 212 -7.51 -9.72 -24.43
N GLY A 213 -8.17 -9.68 -23.29
CA GLY A 213 -7.59 -9.22 -22.02
C GLY A 213 -6.77 -10.32 -21.35
N VAL A 214 -5.57 -9.97 -20.89
CA VAL A 214 -4.71 -10.84 -20.09
C VAL A 214 -4.72 -10.36 -18.66
N TYR A 215 -5.27 -11.19 -17.77
CA TYR A 215 -5.34 -10.92 -16.34
C TYR A 215 -4.29 -11.74 -15.58
N LEU A 216 -3.73 -11.21 -14.50
CA LEU A 216 -3.26 -12.12 -13.46
C LEU A 216 -4.45 -12.84 -12.85
N THR A 217 -4.33 -14.15 -12.64
CA THR A 217 -5.44 -15.01 -12.14
C THR A 217 -6.13 -14.45 -10.91
N ARG A 218 -5.37 -13.85 -9.98
CA ARG A 218 -5.93 -13.25 -8.76
C ARG A 218 -6.86 -12.06 -9.05
N PHE A 219 -6.55 -11.21 -10.04
CA PHE A 219 -7.39 -10.04 -10.35
C PHE A 219 -8.63 -10.41 -11.12
N HIS A 220 -8.55 -11.35 -12.06
CA HIS A 220 -9.71 -11.95 -12.68
C HIS A 220 -10.66 -12.58 -11.65
N HIS A 221 -10.10 -13.28 -10.66
CA HIS A 221 -10.87 -13.83 -9.54
C HIS A 221 -11.56 -12.72 -8.74
N TYR A 222 -10.87 -11.63 -8.40
CA TYR A 222 -11.46 -10.55 -7.63
C TYR A 222 -12.62 -9.89 -8.37
N GLU A 223 -12.47 -9.51 -9.63
CA GLU A 223 -13.54 -8.91 -10.43
C GLU A 223 -14.74 -9.83 -10.59
N SER A 224 -14.51 -11.08 -10.98
CA SER A 224 -15.58 -12.06 -11.11
C SER A 224 -16.35 -12.26 -9.80
N LYS A 225 -15.65 -12.26 -8.66
CA LYS A 225 -16.26 -12.40 -7.34
C LYS A 225 -16.97 -11.15 -6.87
N ILE A 226 -16.48 -9.94 -7.19
CA ILE A 226 -17.20 -8.69 -6.95
C ILE A 226 -18.58 -8.75 -7.59
N ALA A 227 -18.65 -9.10 -8.88
CA ALA A 227 -19.91 -9.27 -9.60
C ALA A 227 -20.81 -10.35 -8.97
N TYR A 228 -20.23 -11.48 -8.57
CA TYR A 228 -20.94 -12.56 -7.89
C TYR A 228 -21.56 -12.11 -6.56
N TYR A 229 -20.80 -11.44 -5.67
CA TYR A 229 -21.30 -10.99 -4.39
C TYR A 229 -22.36 -9.89 -4.53
N LEU A 230 -22.17 -8.96 -5.45
CA LEU A 230 -23.16 -7.92 -5.74
C LEU A 230 -24.48 -8.51 -6.23
N ARG A 231 -24.46 -9.48 -7.16
CA ARG A 231 -25.66 -10.19 -7.62
C ARG A 231 -26.38 -10.88 -6.47
N ARG A 232 -25.65 -11.55 -5.57
CA ARG A 232 -26.23 -12.19 -4.37
C ARG A 232 -26.86 -11.18 -3.43
N ILE A 233 -26.20 -10.06 -3.17
CA ILE A 233 -26.71 -8.99 -2.32
C ILE A 233 -27.97 -8.38 -2.94
N LEU A 234 -27.96 -8.05 -4.21
CA LEU A 234 -29.10 -7.48 -4.93
C LEU A 234 -30.32 -8.42 -4.93
N ALA A 235 -30.11 -9.71 -5.11
CA ALA A 235 -31.19 -10.72 -5.10
C ALA A 235 -31.74 -11.02 -3.68
N SER A 236 -31.06 -10.63 -2.62
CA SER A 236 -31.44 -10.94 -1.25
C SER A 236 -32.42 -9.90 -0.67
N PRO A 237 -33.36 -10.28 0.22
CA PRO A 237 -34.26 -9.33 0.84
C PRO A 237 -33.51 -8.35 1.77
N LYS A 238 -34.04 -7.13 1.90
CA LYS A 238 -33.51 -6.13 2.85
C LYS A 238 -33.80 -6.57 4.29
N SER A 239 -32.78 -6.44 5.17
CA SER A 239 -32.96 -6.61 6.62
C SER A 239 -33.69 -5.43 7.25
N VAL A 240 -33.50 -4.22 6.71
CA VAL A 240 -34.19 -3.00 7.14
C VAL A 240 -35.16 -2.59 6.04
N ARG A 241 -36.45 -2.54 6.37
CA ARG A 241 -37.53 -2.21 5.43
C ARG A 241 -38.21 -0.91 5.82
N PHE A 242 -38.59 -0.13 4.84
CA PHE A 242 -39.30 1.13 4.97
C PHE A 242 -40.65 1.04 4.23
N PRO A 243 -41.72 0.48 4.86
CA PRO A 243 -43.03 0.36 4.20
C PRO A 243 -43.61 1.70 3.75
N LYS A 244 -43.19 2.78 4.40
CA LYS A 244 -43.59 4.17 4.13
C LYS A 244 -42.34 5.02 4.01
N ALA A 245 -41.53 4.76 3.00
CA ALA A 245 -40.23 5.42 2.82
C ALA A 245 -40.36 6.94 2.76
N ASP A 246 -41.31 7.46 1.98
CA ASP A 246 -41.49 8.90 1.81
C ASP A 246 -41.84 9.60 3.14
N GLU A 247 -42.78 9.05 3.94
CA GLU A 247 -43.14 9.61 5.24
C GLU A 247 -41.92 9.67 6.20
N VAL A 248 -41.08 8.63 6.19
CA VAL A 248 -39.87 8.60 7.04
C VAL A 248 -38.84 9.60 6.56
N VAL A 249 -38.64 9.71 5.25
CA VAL A 249 -37.68 10.66 4.65
C VAL A 249 -38.12 12.10 4.95
N GLU A 250 -39.39 12.45 4.70
CA GLU A 250 -39.96 13.80 4.98
C GLU A 250 -39.81 14.16 6.46
N LYS A 251 -40.14 13.23 7.36
CA LYS A 251 -39.99 13.41 8.81
C LYS A 251 -38.52 13.70 9.19
N VAL A 252 -37.57 12.95 8.64
CA VAL A 252 -36.15 13.11 8.93
C VAL A 252 -35.61 14.43 8.39
N VAL A 253 -35.93 14.79 7.14
CA VAL A 253 -35.50 16.04 6.48
C VAL A 253 -36.07 17.25 7.26
N SER A 254 -37.34 17.21 7.62
CA SER A 254 -37.98 18.26 8.44
C SER A 254 -37.31 18.41 9.82
N ARG A 255 -36.98 17.28 10.49
CA ARG A 255 -36.29 17.29 11.79
C ARG A 255 -34.87 17.83 11.70
N LEU A 256 -34.15 17.56 10.62
CA LEU A 256 -32.82 18.10 10.38
C LEU A 256 -32.82 19.60 10.05
N GLY A 257 -33.99 20.17 9.71
CA GLY A 257 -34.13 21.57 9.34
C GLY A 257 -33.38 21.94 8.05
N ILE A 258 -33.15 20.96 7.16
CA ILE A 258 -32.43 21.15 5.90
C ILE A 258 -33.39 21.20 4.73
N THR A 259 -33.02 22.00 3.74
CA THR A 259 -33.71 22.03 2.42
C THR A 259 -32.84 21.28 1.44
N LEU A 260 -33.36 20.20 0.88
CA LEU A 260 -32.67 19.38 -0.11
C LEU A 260 -33.16 19.72 -1.51
N ALA A 261 -32.28 19.76 -2.48
CA ALA A 261 -32.64 19.78 -3.90
C ALA A 261 -33.32 18.45 -4.29
N GLU A 262 -34.02 18.43 -5.43
CA GLU A 262 -34.78 17.24 -5.84
C GLU A 262 -33.88 16.02 -5.99
N GLU A 263 -32.72 16.17 -6.63
CA GLU A 263 -31.72 15.08 -6.76
C GLU A 263 -31.22 14.57 -5.41
N GLN A 264 -31.05 15.46 -4.44
CA GLN A 264 -30.63 15.10 -3.09
C GLN A 264 -31.72 14.34 -2.33
N LEU A 265 -32.97 14.77 -2.49
CA LEU A 265 -34.11 14.08 -1.90
C LEU A 265 -34.29 12.70 -2.54
N GLU A 266 -34.11 12.59 -3.85
CA GLU A 266 -34.11 11.33 -4.59
C GLU A 266 -33.03 10.38 -4.06
N ALA A 267 -31.81 10.85 -3.77
CA ALA A 267 -30.76 10.04 -3.16
C ALA A 267 -31.19 9.43 -1.82
N VAL A 268 -31.85 10.23 -0.96
CA VAL A 268 -32.32 9.74 0.35
C VAL A 268 -33.44 8.71 0.15
N ARG A 269 -34.40 8.95 -0.75
CA ARG A 269 -35.50 8.00 -1.08
C ARG A 269 -34.93 6.70 -1.66
N THR A 270 -34.01 6.79 -2.60
CA THR A 270 -33.36 5.65 -3.23
C THR A 270 -32.63 4.78 -2.20
N SER A 271 -31.97 5.35 -1.20
CA SER A 271 -31.34 4.59 -0.13
C SER A 271 -32.33 3.76 0.69
N ALA A 272 -33.52 4.29 0.94
CA ALA A 272 -34.57 3.59 1.66
C ALA A 272 -35.19 2.43 0.85
N THR A 273 -35.25 2.54 -0.47
CA THR A 273 -35.92 1.58 -1.35
C THR A 273 -34.95 0.56 -1.96
N SER A 274 -33.73 0.98 -2.33
CA SER A 274 -32.75 0.16 -3.02
C SER A 274 -31.86 -0.64 -2.08
N LYS A 275 -31.27 -1.70 -2.59
CA LYS A 275 -30.40 -2.63 -1.88
C LYS A 275 -28.94 -2.19 -1.89
N VAL A 276 -28.50 -1.77 -3.06
CA VAL A 276 -27.20 -1.17 -3.33
C VAL A 276 -27.44 0.09 -4.13
N MET A 277 -26.76 1.16 -3.84
CA MET A 277 -26.79 2.38 -4.65
C MET A 277 -25.42 3.06 -4.70
N VAL A 278 -25.22 3.85 -5.72
CA VAL A 278 -24.10 4.77 -5.86
C VAL A 278 -24.60 6.20 -5.74
N LEU A 279 -23.93 7.00 -4.91
CA LEU A 279 -24.10 8.44 -4.79
C LEU A 279 -22.82 9.11 -5.29
N THR A 280 -22.86 9.74 -6.43
CA THR A 280 -21.72 10.45 -7.02
C THR A 280 -21.99 11.93 -7.18
N GLY A 281 -20.93 12.71 -7.28
CA GLY A 281 -21.02 14.17 -7.51
C GLY A 281 -19.72 14.86 -7.19
N GLY A 282 -19.50 16.01 -7.81
CA GLY A 282 -18.29 16.82 -7.63
C GLY A 282 -18.17 17.47 -6.25
N PRO A 283 -17.14 18.29 -6.06
CA PRO A 283 -16.97 19.06 -4.82
C PRO A 283 -18.12 20.06 -4.66
N GLY A 284 -18.56 20.26 -3.42
CA GLY A 284 -19.60 21.25 -3.08
C GLY A 284 -21.05 20.85 -3.42
N THR A 285 -21.33 19.61 -3.84
CA THR A 285 -22.68 19.11 -4.18
C THR A 285 -23.48 18.60 -2.97
N GLY A 286 -22.91 18.65 -1.77
CA GLY A 286 -23.62 18.29 -0.53
C GLY A 286 -23.66 16.80 -0.19
N LYS A 287 -22.76 15.96 -0.74
CA LYS A 287 -22.68 14.52 -0.45
C LYS A 287 -22.75 14.20 1.06
N THR A 288 -22.01 14.92 1.88
CA THR A 288 -21.97 14.70 3.34
C THR A 288 -23.32 15.00 4.00
N THR A 289 -24.04 16.02 3.56
CA THR A 289 -25.38 16.39 4.07
C THR A 289 -26.39 15.28 3.75
N ILE A 290 -26.38 14.78 2.53
CA ILE A 290 -27.24 13.68 2.08
C ILE A 290 -26.92 12.41 2.85
N LEU A 291 -25.64 12.12 3.01
CA LEU A 291 -25.18 10.96 3.77
C LEU A 291 -25.68 11.00 5.21
N ASN A 292 -25.63 12.16 5.87
CA ASN A 292 -26.21 12.32 7.21
C ASN A 292 -27.72 12.07 7.20
N ALA A 293 -28.46 12.58 6.22
CA ALA A 293 -29.89 12.32 6.09
C ALA A 293 -30.17 10.81 5.90
N ILE A 294 -29.45 10.10 5.04
CA ILE A 294 -29.54 8.64 4.85
C ILE A 294 -29.31 7.91 6.18
N ILE A 295 -28.25 8.26 6.90
CA ILE A 295 -27.93 7.66 8.20
C ILE A 295 -29.05 7.85 9.21
N GLN A 296 -29.66 9.06 9.26
CA GLN A 296 -30.77 9.33 10.16
C GLN A 296 -32.05 8.56 9.78
N VAL A 297 -32.32 8.37 8.48
CA VAL A 297 -33.43 7.53 8.00
C VAL A 297 -33.28 6.08 8.51
N PHE A 298 -32.10 5.51 8.41
CA PHE A 298 -31.84 4.15 8.89
C PHE A 298 -31.82 4.06 10.42
N ALA A 299 -31.39 5.12 11.11
CA ALA A 299 -31.38 5.19 12.57
C ALA A 299 -32.82 5.21 13.15
N GLU A 300 -33.83 5.79 12.46
CA GLU A 300 -35.24 5.71 12.87
C GLU A 300 -35.72 4.25 13.02
N ASN A 301 -35.23 3.36 12.17
CA ASN A 301 -35.53 1.93 12.23
C ASN A 301 -34.53 1.12 13.10
N LYS A 302 -33.74 1.79 13.94
CA LYS A 302 -32.74 1.18 14.83
C LYS A 302 -31.75 0.26 14.10
N ALA A 303 -31.49 0.55 12.84
CA ALA A 303 -30.52 -0.21 12.06
C ALA A 303 -29.11 -0.08 12.63
N LYS A 304 -28.35 -1.16 12.66
CA LYS A 304 -26.93 -1.09 12.91
C LYS A 304 -26.24 -0.53 11.66
N ILE A 305 -25.56 0.59 11.81
CA ILE A 305 -24.94 1.35 10.73
C ILE A 305 -23.43 1.21 10.86
N LEU A 306 -22.76 0.86 9.78
CA LEU A 306 -21.31 0.86 9.66
C LEU A 306 -20.90 1.90 8.62
N LEU A 307 -19.91 2.71 9.00
CA LEU A 307 -19.33 3.75 8.16
C LEU A 307 -17.87 3.37 7.85
N ALA A 308 -17.51 3.38 6.59
CA ALA A 308 -16.21 2.96 6.12
C ALA A 308 -15.65 3.93 5.08
N ALA A 309 -14.32 4.00 5.00
CA ALA A 309 -13.60 4.69 3.94
C ALA A 309 -12.31 3.93 3.59
N PRO A 310 -11.75 4.09 2.38
CA PRO A 310 -10.50 3.43 2.00
C PRO A 310 -9.29 3.87 2.83
N THR A 311 -9.25 5.15 3.22
CA THR A 311 -8.10 5.75 3.93
C THR A 311 -8.45 6.20 5.34
N GLY A 312 -7.43 6.27 6.23
CA GLY A 312 -7.59 6.75 7.61
C GLY A 312 -8.09 8.19 7.67
N ARG A 313 -7.56 9.04 6.81
CA ARG A 313 -7.94 10.46 6.73
C ARG A 313 -9.41 10.65 6.32
N ALA A 314 -9.88 9.88 5.33
CA ALA A 314 -11.27 9.91 4.91
C ALA A 314 -12.21 9.40 6.02
N ALA A 315 -11.85 8.30 6.70
CA ALA A 315 -12.60 7.77 7.83
C ALA A 315 -12.69 8.79 8.99
N LYS A 316 -11.60 9.48 9.30
CA LYS A 316 -11.57 10.52 10.33
C LYS A 316 -12.50 11.69 9.97
N ARG A 317 -12.38 12.23 8.75
CA ARG A 317 -13.27 13.31 8.25
C ARG A 317 -14.75 12.92 8.29
N MET A 318 -15.04 11.69 7.86
CA MET A 318 -16.39 11.15 7.92
C MET A 318 -16.90 11.07 9.36
N SER A 319 -16.06 10.64 10.32
CA SER A 319 -16.42 10.59 11.74
C SER A 319 -16.74 11.97 12.30
N GLU A 320 -15.91 12.96 12.00
CA GLU A 320 -16.08 14.35 12.44
C GLU A 320 -17.35 14.99 11.85
N ALA A 321 -17.57 14.79 10.55
CA ALA A 321 -18.70 15.40 9.84
C ALA A 321 -20.06 14.80 10.23
N ILE A 322 -20.10 13.49 10.54
CA ILE A 322 -21.34 12.76 10.84
C ILE A 322 -21.56 12.63 12.36
N GLY A 323 -20.52 12.79 13.18
CA GLY A 323 -20.58 12.58 14.62
C GLY A 323 -20.76 11.10 15.03
N ARG A 324 -20.37 10.17 14.17
CA ARG A 324 -20.37 8.71 14.41
C ARG A 324 -19.03 8.12 14.00
N GLU A 325 -18.61 7.05 14.68
CA GLU A 325 -17.37 6.35 14.35
C GLU A 325 -17.42 5.80 12.92
N ALA A 326 -16.49 6.23 12.08
CA ALA A 326 -16.16 5.63 10.81
C ALA A 326 -14.77 4.98 10.89
N ARG A 327 -14.56 3.90 10.15
CA ARG A 327 -13.32 3.12 10.17
C ARG A 327 -12.77 2.98 8.76
N THR A 328 -11.46 2.72 8.65
CA THR A 328 -10.93 2.25 7.36
C THR A 328 -11.53 0.89 7.04
N ILE A 329 -11.69 0.60 5.73
CA ILE A 329 -12.18 -0.71 5.29
C ILE A 329 -11.29 -1.83 5.85
N HIS A 330 -9.96 -1.66 5.87
CA HIS A 330 -9.03 -2.61 6.47
C HIS A 330 -9.33 -2.88 7.95
N ARG A 331 -9.55 -1.83 8.74
CA ARG A 331 -9.88 -1.96 10.17
C ARG A 331 -11.28 -2.56 10.39
N LEU A 332 -12.22 -2.21 9.52
CA LEU A 332 -13.57 -2.78 9.56
C LEU A 332 -13.56 -4.29 9.29
N LEU A 333 -12.70 -4.72 8.37
CA LEU A 333 -12.52 -6.13 7.99
C LEU A 333 -11.53 -6.89 8.89
N GLU A 334 -10.96 -6.23 9.91
CA GLU A 334 -10.02 -6.84 10.86
C GLU A 334 -8.81 -7.46 10.13
N TYR A 335 -8.12 -6.65 9.33
CA TYR A 335 -6.91 -7.07 8.61
C TYR A 335 -5.78 -7.45 9.58
N THR A 336 -5.15 -8.59 9.33
CA THR A 336 -4.04 -9.12 10.12
C THR A 336 -2.77 -9.21 9.25
N PRO A 337 -1.76 -8.36 9.47
CA PRO A 337 -0.53 -8.38 8.66
C PRO A 337 0.25 -9.70 8.72
N LYS A 338 0.12 -10.47 9.81
CA LYS A 338 0.81 -11.76 9.99
C LYS A 338 0.33 -12.82 9.01
N ASP A 339 -0.99 -12.83 8.75
CA ASP A 339 -1.63 -13.83 7.91
C ASP A 339 -1.93 -13.27 6.50
N ASP A 340 -1.58 -12.01 6.26
CA ASP A 340 -1.90 -11.22 5.06
C ASP A 340 -3.38 -11.41 4.64
N GLY A 341 -4.27 -11.39 5.63
CA GLY A 341 -5.68 -11.77 5.47
C GLY A 341 -6.64 -10.90 6.27
N PHE A 342 -7.93 -11.05 5.92
CA PHE A 342 -9.03 -10.38 6.60
C PHE A 342 -9.85 -11.38 7.42
N ALA A 343 -10.06 -11.10 8.72
CA ALA A 343 -10.84 -11.96 9.60
C ALA A 343 -12.35 -11.92 9.29
N ARG A 344 -12.85 -10.82 8.68
CA ARG A 344 -14.22 -10.68 8.20
C ARG A 344 -14.33 -11.20 6.78
N ASN A 345 -15.28 -12.13 6.55
CA ASN A 345 -15.51 -12.81 5.29
C ASN A 345 -16.93 -13.42 5.26
N GLU A 346 -17.22 -14.33 4.32
CA GLU A 346 -18.54 -15.00 4.21
C GLU A 346 -18.91 -15.81 5.47
N ASP A 347 -17.93 -16.45 6.11
CA ASP A 347 -18.14 -17.27 7.31
C ASP A 347 -18.25 -16.43 8.59
N ASN A 348 -17.67 -15.23 8.58
CA ASN A 348 -17.70 -14.27 9.67
C ASN A 348 -18.07 -12.86 9.13
N PRO A 349 -19.31 -12.66 8.67
CA PRO A 349 -19.70 -11.42 8.00
C PRO A 349 -19.79 -10.24 8.96
N LEU A 350 -19.79 -9.05 8.41
CA LEU A 350 -20.09 -7.83 9.11
C LEU A 350 -21.53 -7.88 9.65
N ALA A 351 -21.77 -7.25 10.80
CA ALA A 351 -23.11 -7.17 11.37
C ALA A 351 -23.68 -5.77 11.19
N CYS A 352 -24.44 -5.52 10.12
CA CYS A 352 -25.08 -4.22 9.87
C CYS A 352 -26.36 -4.35 9.05
N GLY A 353 -27.21 -3.33 9.14
CA GLY A 353 -28.35 -3.12 8.25
C GLY A 353 -28.08 -2.08 7.17
N LEU A 354 -27.11 -1.18 7.44
CA LEU A 354 -26.59 -0.20 6.48
C LEU A 354 -25.05 -0.20 6.54
N LEU A 355 -24.43 -0.33 5.38
CA LEU A 355 -23.00 -0.12 5.17
C LEU A 355 -22.83 1.07 4.22
N VAL A 356 -22.12 2.09 4.68
CA VAL A 356 -21.75 3.24 3.86
C VAL A 356 -20.26 3.22 3.61
N VAL A 357 -19.88 3.40 2.36
CA VAL A 357 -18.49 3.49 1.91
C VAL A 357 -18.29 4.86 1.29
N ASP A 358 -17.62 5.75 2.00
CA ASP A 358 -17.27 7.09 1.49
C ASP A 358 -15.91 7.07 0.79
N GLU A 359 -15.66 8.05 -0.08
CA GLU A 359 -14.48 8.11 -0.96
C GLU A 359 -14.26 6.80 -1.76
N ALA A 360 -15.35 6.21 -2.25
CA ALA A 360 -15.33 4.93 -2.95
C ALA A 360 -14.52 4.95 -4.26
N SER A 361 -14.25 6.12 -4.85
CA SER A 361 -13.32 6.30 -5.98
C SER A 361 -11.89 5.83 -5.68
N MET A 362 -11.49 5.87 -4.40
CA MET A 362 -10.17 5.40 -3.94
C MET A 362 -10.12 3.91 -3.59
N MET A 363 -11.23 3.18 -3.75
CA MET A 363 -11.31 1.75 -3.43
C MET A 363 -10.87 0.91 -4.64
N ASP A 364 -9.79 0.15 -4.48
CA ASP A 364 -9.29 -0.77 -5.50
C ASP A 364 -10.08 -2.09 -5.57
N THR A 365 -9.81 -2.88 -6.60
CA THR A 365 -10.48 -4.16 -6.85
C THR A 365 -10.31 -5.15 -5.70
N MET A 366 -9.12 -5.25 -5.11
CA MET A 366 -8.86 -6.17 -4.00
C MET A 366 -9.67 -5.79 -2.75
N LEU A 367 -9.67 -4.52 -2.40
CA LEU A 367 -10.38 -4.02 -1.23
C LEU A 367 -11.90 -4.16 -1.39
N ALA A 368 -12.42 -3.87 -2.59
CA ALA A 368 -13.82 -4.08 -2.94
C ALA A 368 -14.24 -5.54 -2.83
N TYR A 369 -13.43 -6.46 -3.34
CA TYR A 369 -13.66 -7.89 -3.21
C TYR A 369 -13.81 -8.32 -1.75
N HIS A 370 -12.86 -7.96 -0.90
CA HIS A 370 -12.89 -8.36 0.51
C HIS A 370 -14.05 -7.71 1.27
N LEU A 371 -14.38 -6.45 0.96
CA LEU A 371 -15.53 -5.77 1.57
C LEU A 371 -16.85 -6.46 1.21
N LEU A 372 -17.08 -6.73 -0.07
CA LEU A 372 -18.31 -7.38 -0.53
C LEU A 372 -18.41 -8.83 -0.08
N LYS A 373 -17.29 -9.54 0.02
CA LYS A 373 -17.23 -10.89 0.60
C LYS A 373 -17.68 -10.93 2.06
N ALA A 374 -17.40 -9.85 2.82
CA ALA A 374 -17.76 -9.73 4.23
C ALA A 374 -19.13 -9.05 4.43
N ALA A 375 -19.72 -8.46 3.40
CA ALA A 375 -20.98 -7.73 3.51
C ALA A 375 -22.15 -8.68 3.75
N PRO A 376 -23.04 -8.40 4.75
CA PRO A 376 -24.20 -9.23 4.99
C PRO A 376 -25.18 -9.16 3.81
N LEU A 377 -25.70 -10.29 3.36
CA LEU A 377 -26.67 -10.35 2.26
C LEU A 377 -27.92 -9.48 2.49
N GLY A 378 -28.32 -9.25 3.75
CA GLY A 378 -29.46 -8.43 4.12
C GLY A 378 -29.19 -6.91 4.19
N ALA A 379 -27.94 -6.48 4.21
CA ALA A 379 -27.60 -5.07 4.37
C ALA A 379 -27.94 -4.22 3.15
N THR A 380 -28.20 -2.94 3.37
CA THR A 380 -28.18 -1.93 2.33
C THR A 380 -26.74 -1.38 2.23
N ILE A 381 -26.22 -1.22 1.01
CA ILE A 381 -24.88 -0.68 0.75
C ILE A 381 -25.01 0.62 -0.04
N VAL A 382 -24.35 1.67 0.45
CA VAL A 382 -24.29 2.98 -0.23
C VAL A 382 -22.82 3.29 -0.50
N PHE A 383 -22.45 3.31 -1.77
CA PHE A 383 -21.15 3.79 -2.21
C PHE A 383 -21.23 5.28 -2.51
N VAL A 384 -20.37 6.06 -1.85
CA VAL A 384 -20.31 7.52 -2.02
C VAL A 384 -18.93 7.88 -2.56
N GLY A 385 -18.86 8.69 -3.59
CA GLY A 385 -17.58 9.10 -4.17
C GLY A 385 -17.76 10.17 -5.24
N ASP A 386 -16.65 10.52 -5.85
CA ASP A 386 -16.59 11.41 -7.00
C ASP A 386 -15.86 10.68 -8.13
N VAL A 387 -16.60 10.28 -9.16
CA VAL A 387 -16.05 9.50 -10.28
C VAL A 387 -15.01 10.27 -11.09
N HIS A 388 -14.99 11.61 -10.97
CA HIS A 388 -14.04 12.50 -11.65
C HIS A 388 -12.77 12.79 -10.83
N GLN A 389 -12.70 12.32 -9.56
CA GLN A 389 -11.48 12.39 -8.78
C GLN A 389 -10.48 11.31 -9.22
N LEU A 390 -9.24 11.45 -8.73
CA LEU A 390 -8.20 10.47 -9.02
C LEU A 390 -8.66 9.05 -8.62
N PRO A 391 -8.35 8.05 -9.46
CA PRO A 391 -8.68 6.65 -9.18
C PRO A 391 -7.89 6.13 -7.96
N SER A 392 -8.19 4.90 -7.56
CA SER A 392 -7.45 4.20 -6.52
C SER A 392 -5.96 4.08 -6.87
N VAL A 393 -5.10 4.04 -5.83
CA VAL A 393 -3.67 3.76 -6.01
C VAL A 393 -3.45 2.30 -6.43
N GLY A 394 -4.27 1.38 -5.93
CA GLY A 394 -4.30 -0.01 -6.39
C GLY A 394 -5.10 -0.19 -7.68
N PRO A 395 -4.99 -1.37 -8.33
CA PRO A 395 -5.59 -1.61 -9.63
C PRO A 395 -7.12 -1.63 -9.58
N GLY A 396 -7.72 -1.09 -10.65
CA GLY A 396 -9.16 -1.09 -10.90
C GLY A 396 -9.85 0.25 -10.70
N ASN A 397 -11.03 0.37 -11.31
CA ASN A 397 -11.91 1.54 -11.24
C ASN A 397 -13.30 1.13 -10.73
N VAL A 398 -13.35 0.56 -9.53
CA VAL A 398 -14.56 -0.07 -8.99
C VAL A 398 -15.78 0.84 -9.01
N LEU A 399 -15.65 2.11 -8.61
CA LEU A 399 -16.78 3.04 -8.62
C LEU A 399 -17.28 3.30 -10.03
N GLY A 400 -16.37 3.55 -11.00
CA GLY A 400 -16.72 3.72 -12.41
C GLY A 400 -17.41 2.49 -13.00
N ASP A 401 -16.89 1.29 -12.69
CA ASP A 401 -17.43 0.03 -13.18
C ASP A 401 -18.82 -0.27 -12.59
N LEU A 402 -19.05 0.05 -11.30
CA LEU A 402 -20.36 -0.05 -10.68
C LEU A 402 -21.39 0.85 -11.37
N ILE A 403 -21.01 2.09 -11.72
CA ILE A 403 -21.84 3.03 -12.45
C ILE A 403 -22.12 2.51 -13.87
N ALA A 404 -21.08 2.12 -14.60
CA ALA A 404 -21.18 1.65 -15.97
C ALA A 404 -22.00 0.35 -16.10
N SER A 405 -22.02 -0.49 -15.07
CA SER A 405 -22.76 -1.76 -15.08
C SER A 405 -24.27 -1.59 -15.20
N GLY A 406 -24.82 -0.43 -14.81
CA GLY A 406 -26.28 -0.21 -14.77
C GLY A 406 -27.04 -1.16 -13.83
N ALA A 407 -26.36 -1.95 -13.01
CA ALA A 407 -26.98 -3.01 -12.19
C ALA A 407 -27.65 -2.48 -10.91
N MET A 408 -27.38 -1.24 -10.54
CA MET A 408 -27.92 -0.58 -9.35
C MET A 408 -28.23 0.88 -9.61
N PRO A 409 -29.13 1.51 -8.83
CA PRO A 409 -29.40 2.94 -8.93
C PRO A 409 -28.14 3.78 -8.70
N VAL A 410 -27.96 4.77 -9.56
CA VAL A 410 -26.93 5.80 -9.45
C VAL A 410 -27.63 7.15 -9.33
N VAL A 411 -27.31 7.89 -8.27
CA VAL A 411 -27.75 9.27 -8.12
C VAL A 411 -26.56 10.17 -8.28
N GLU A 412 -26.58 10.99 -9.31
CA GLU A 412 -25.54 11.97 -9.60
C GLU A 412 -25.99 13.35 -9.13
N LEU A 413 -25.19 13.99 -8.29
CA LEU A 413 -25.43 15.33 -7.80
C LEU A 413 -24.72 16.35 -8.69
N VAL A 414 -25.48 17.07 -9.47
CA VAL A 414 -24.96 18.07 -10.43
C VAL A 414 -25.03 19.48 -9.87
N GLU A 415 -26.02 19.77 -9.01
CA GLU A 415 -26.19 21.10 -8.44
C GLU A 415 -25.08 21.44 -7.44
N VAL A 416 -24.37 22.53 -7.74
CA VAL A 416 -23.36 23.12 -6.83
C VAL A 416 -24.05 24.16 -5.95
N PHE A 417 -23.95 24.01 -4.64
CA PHE A 417 -24.55 24.96 -3.71
C PHE A 417 -23.98 26.36 -3.87
N ARG A 418 -24.82 27.38 -3.60
CA ARG A 418 -24.50 28.79 -3.78
C ARG A 418 -23.15 29.19 -3.14
N GLN A 419 -22.86 28.71 -1.95
CA GLN A 419 -21.56 28.98 -1.29
C GLN A 419 -20.38 28.36 -2.04
N ALA A 420 -20.55 27.17 -2.61
CA ALA A 420 -19.52 26.50 -3.39
C ALA A 420 -19.43 27.09 -4.82
N ALA A 421 -20.50 27.64 -5.37
CA ALA A 421 -20.49 28.32 -6.66
C ALA A 421 -19.71 29.66 -6.64
N GLU A 422 -19.46 30.23 -5.47
CA GLU A 422 -18.62 31.42 -5.30
C GLU A 422 -17.11 31.07 -5.21
N SER A 423 -16.77 29.79 -5.06
CA SER A 423 -15.40 29.29 -5.00
C SER A 423 -14.82 29.10 -6.41
N GLU A 424 -13.76 29.82 -6.74
CA GLU A 424 -13.04 29.64 -8.02
C GLU A 424 -12.37 28.26 -8.10
N ILE A 425 -11.96 27.65 -6.97
CA ILE A 425 -11.46 26.28 -6.94
C ILE A 425 -12.53 25.30 -7.44
N VAL A 426 -13.76 25.41 -6.93
CA VAL A 426 -14.87 24.53 -7.31
C VAL A 426 -15.28 24.79 -8.76
N CYS A 427 -15.42 26.05 -9.18
CA CYS A 427 -15.73 26.40 -10.54
C CYS A 427 -14.71 25.85 -11.54
N ASN A 428 -13.42 26.03 -11.24
CA ASN A 428 -12.35 25.54 -12.10
C ASN A 428 -12.28 24.01 -12.15
N ALA A 429 -12.55 23.32 -11.04
CA ALA A 429 -12.65 21.85 -11.03
C ALA A 429 -13.76 21.36 -11.99
N HIS A 430 -14.93 22.00 -11.98
CA HIS A 430 -16.03 21.66 -12.90
C HIS A 430 -15.72 22.00 -14.36
N LEU A 431 -15.01 23.10 -14.64
CA LEU A 431 -14.57 23.43 -16.00
C LEU A 431 -13.60 22.36 -16.52
N ILE A 432 -12.60 21.98 -15.72
CA ILE A 432 -11.62 20.95 -16.08
C ILE A 432 -12.32 19.60 -16.36
N ASN A 433 -13.29 19.20 -15.54
CA ASN A 433 -14.06 17.97 -15.75
C ASN A 433 -14.84 17.95 -17.07
N ARG A 434 -15.26 19.12 -17.57
CA ARG A 434 -15.93 19.26 -18.86
C ARG A 434 -14.97 19.38 -20.04
N GLY A 435 -13.65 19.34 -19.80
CA GLY A 435 -12.63 19.58 -20.82
C GLY A 435 -12.49 21.05 -21.20
N GLU A 436 -13.03 21.96 -20.39
CA GLU A 436 -12.94 23.41 -20.59
C GLU A 436 -11.70 23.98 -19.89
N LEU A 437 -11.20 25.11 -20.40
CA LEU A 437 -10.08 25.79 -19.76
C LEU A 437 -10.49 26.42 -18.42
N PRO A 438 -9.71 26.22 -17.35
CA PRO A 438 -9.96 26.88 -16.08
C PRO A 438 -9.77 28.40 -16.19
N ARG A 439 -10.44 29.14 -15.33
CA ARG A 439 -10.29 30.58 -15.21
C ARG A 439 -8.98 30.86 -14.48
N LEU A 440 -8.01 31.43 -15.20
CA LEU A 440 -6.66 31.68 -14.68
C LEU A 440 -6.47 33.14 -14.21
N GLU A 441 -7.38 34.04 -14.57
CA GLU A 441 -7.32 35.45 -14.22
C GLU A 441 -7.84 35.67 -12.80
N SER A 442 -6.97 36.15 -11.91
CA SER A 442 -7.36 36.57 -10.57
C SER A 442 -7.68 38.05 -10.55
N SER A 443 -8.82 38.43 -9.99
CA SER A 443 -9.16 39.83 -9.77
C SER A 443 -8.15 40.46 -8.79
N LYS A 444 -7.62 41.63 -9.13
CA LYS A 444 -6.72 42.38 -8.26
C LYS A 444 -7.43 43.02 -7.06
N ASP A 445 -8.74 43.21 -7.18
CA ASP A 445 -9.56 43.96 -6.22
C ASP A 445 -10.30 43.06 -5.21
N ARG A 446 -10.29 41.73 -5.42
CA ARG A 446 -10.98 40.76 -4.54
C ARG A 446 -10.04 39.62 -4.19
N LEU A 447 -10.07 39.21 -2.91
CA LEU A 447 -9.44 37.96 -2.49
C LEU A 447 -10.13 36.79 -3.16
N SER A 448 -9.38 36.00 -3.90
CA SER A 448 -9.83 34.74 -4.50
C SER A 448 -9.29 33.57 -3.66
N ASP A 449 -9.93 32.43 -3.76
CA ASP A 449 -9.44 31.16 -3.22
C ASP A 449 -8.56 30.41 -4.24
N PHE A 450 -8.45 30.90 -5.48
CA PHE A 450 -7.63 30.33 -6.54
C PHE A 450 -6.70 31.39 -7.16
N TYR A 451 -5.41 31.07 -7.29
CA TYR A 451 -4.40 31.91 -7.93
C TYR A 451 -3.55 31.09 -8.89
N PHE A 452 -3.36 31.58 -10.10
CA PHE A 452 -2.48 30.96 -11.09
C PHE A 452 -1.22 31.82 -11.32
N MET A 453 -0.05 31.19 -11.23
CA MET A 453 1.24 31.82 -11.48
C MET A 453 1.98 31.04 -12.57
N ARG A 454 2.06 31.61 -13.78
CA ARG A 454 2.78 30.96 -14.86
C ARG A 454 4.29 31.04 -14.67
N GLN A 455 4.96 29.90 -14.70
CA GLN A 455 6.42 29.79 -14.70
C GLN A 455 6.83 28.56 -15.50
N ASP A 456 7.63 28.80 -16.55
CA ASP A 456 8.10 27.74 -17.47
C ASP A 456 9.49 27.20 -17.08
N ASP A 457 10.24 27.92 -16.24
CA ASP A 457 11.54 27.51 -15.72
C ASP A 457 11.37 26.74 -14.39
N PRO A 458 11.78 25.45 -14.33
CA PRO A 458 11.59 24.63 -13.14
C PRO A 458 12.35 25.13 -11.91
N ASP A 459 13.54 25.70 -12.07
CA ASP A 459 14.32 26.20 -10.93
C ASP A 459 13.69 27.43 -10.33
N ARG A 460 13.25 28.36 -11.18
CA ARG A 460 12.48 29.54 -10.73
C ARG A 460 11.13 29.14 -10.12
N ALA A 461 10.46 28.13 -10.67
CA ALA A 461 9.21 27.62 -10.10
C ALA A 461 9.44 27.10 -8.66
N ALA A 462 10.51 26.34 -8.44
CA ALA A 462 10.88 25.84 -7.12
C ALA A 462 11.21 26.99 -6.14
N ASP A 463 11.93 28.02 -6.59
CA ASP A 463 12.23 29.21 -5.76
C ASP A 463 10.96 29.98 -5.38
N ILE A 464 10.05 30.17 -6.33
CA ILE A 464 8.74 30.82 -6.10
C ILE A 464 7.93 30.00 -5.08
N ILE A 465 7.85 28.67 -5.22
CA ILE A 465 7.13 27.81 -4.27
C ILE A 465 7.68 27.98 -2.86
N VAL A 466 9.00 27.96 -2.68
CA VAL A 466 9.65 28.14 -1.37
C VAL A 466 9.33 29.52 -0.79
N ASP A 467 9.39 30.57 -1.60
CA ASP A 467 9.10 31.94 -1.16
C ASP A 467 7.61 32.13 -0.82
N LEU A 468 6.71 31.55 -1.60
CA LEU A 468 5.28 31.55 -1.29
C LEU A 468 4.98 30.91 0.06
N VAL A 469 5.53 29.73 0.32
CA VAL A 469 5.29 28.98 1.56
C VAL A 469 5.92 29.67 2.77
N LYS A 470 7.12 30.23 2.61
CA LYS A 470 7.85 30.86 3.71
C LYS A 470 7.36 32.27 4.04
N ASN A 471 7.05 33.08 3.02
CA ASN A 471 6.87 34.51 3.18
C ASN A 471 5.49 35.02 2.78
N HIS A 472 5.05 34.73 1.55
CA HIS A 472 3.88 35.41 0.96
C HIS A 472 2.56 34.91 1.54
N ILE A 473 2.33 33.60 1.55
CA ILE A 473 1.08 33.01 2.05
C ILE A 473 0.92 33.27 3.56
N PRO A 474 1.93 33.01 4.41
CA PRO A 474 1.84 33.31 5.83
C PRO A 474 1.50 34.77 6.13
N ARG A 475 2.15 35.72 5.45
CA ARG A 475 1.90 37.14 5.68
C ARG A 475 0.53 37.62 5.18
N ARG A 476 0.08 37.09 4.03
CA ARG A 476 -1.17 37.54 3.41
C ARG A 476 -2.40 36.93 4.04
N PHE A 477 -2.33 35.64 4.40
CA PHE A 477 -3.48 34.86 4.88
C PHE A 477 -3.40 34.52 6.36
N GLN A 478 -2.30 34.89 7.04
CA GLN A 478 -2.02 34.59 8.45
C GLN A 478 -2.03 33.07 8.75
N LEU A 479 -1.51 32.26 7.82
CA LEU A 479 -1.43 30.82 7.90
C LEU A 479 -0.05 30.36 8.41
N ASP A 480 -0.04 29.31 9.25
CA ASP A 480 1.19 28.66 9.68
C ASP A 480 1.77 27.78 8.54
N PRO A 481 3.06 28.00 8.15
CA PRO A 481 3.66 27.26 7.04
C PRO A 481 3.81 25.75 7.29
N PHE A 482 3.81 25.33 8.56
CA PHE A 482 3.96 23.91 8.91
C PHE A 482 2.61 23.17 8.98
N ASP A 483 1.62 23.80 9.61
CA ASP A 483 0.37 23.11 9.93
C ASP A 483 -0.74 23.39 8.90
N GLU A 484 -0.76 24.60 8.28
CA GLU A 484 -1.86 25.07 7.44
C GLU A 484 -1.54 25.17 5.93
N ILE A 485 -0.24 25.03 5.55
CA ILE A 485 0.17 25.06 4.14
C ILE A 485 0.68 23.69 3.71
N GLN A 486 0.19 23.19 2.56
CA GLN A 486 0.66 21.95 1.96
C GLN A 486 1.04 22.17 0.50
N VAL A 487 2.26 21.82 0.14
CA VAL A 487 2.70 21.77 -1.25
C VAL A 487 2.33 20.41 -1.85
N LEU A 488 1.70 20.41 -3.02
CA LEU A 488 1.42 19.23 -3.83
C LEU A 488 2.25 19.29 -5.10
N SER A 489 2.93 18.21 -5.45
CA SER A 489 3.69 18.08 -6.69
C SER A 489 3.18 16.87 -7.47
N PRO A 490 3.02 16.97 -8.80
CA PRO A 490 2.58 15.82 -9.61
C PRO A 490 3.68 14.77 -9.81
N MET A 491 4.90 15.01 -9.30
CA MET A 491 6.04 14.11 -9.49
C MET A 491 6.89 14.00 -8.22
N HIS A 492 7.52 12.83 -8.04
CA HIS A 492 8.40 12.60 -6.90
C HIS A 492 9.83 13.10 -7.15
N LYS A 493 10.36 12.91 -8.37
CA LYS A 493 11.72 13.29 -8.77
C LYS A 493 11.72 14.55 -9.63
N GLY A 494 12.90 15.17 -9.77
CA GLY A 494 13.11 16.39 -10.58
C GLY A 494 13.13 17.66 -9.74
N THR A 495 13.40 18.80 -10.39
CA THR A 495 13.60 20.10 -9.74
C THR A 495 12.38 20.56 -8.93
N VAL A 496 11.18 20.37 -9.47
CA VAL A 496 9.91 20.64 -8.78
C VAL A 496 9.25 19.37 -8.22
N GLY A 497 9.97 18.26 -8.16
CA GLY A 497 9.50 17.02 -7.54
C GLY A 497 9.47 17.12 -6.01
N ALA A 498 8.57 16.34 -5.39
CA ALA A 498 8.35 16.37 -3.94
C ALA A 498 9.65 16.14 -3.15
N ALA A 499 10.55 15.27 -3.60
CA ALA A 499 11.82 15.01 -2.93
C ALA A 499 12.71 16.27 -2.84
N ASN A 500 12.92 16.99 -3.95
CA ASN A 500 13.73 18.21 -3.97
C ASN A 500 13.03 19.37 -3.24
N LEU A 501 11.72 19.52 -3.41
CA LEU A 501 10.95 20.55 -2.70
C LEU A 501 11.00 20.35 -1.18
N ASN A 502 10.96 19.10 -0.69
CA ASN A 502 11.12 18.81 0.73
C ASN A 502 12.47 19.28 1.28
N LEU A 503 13.56 19.02 0.56
CA LEU A 503 14.89 19.48 0.96
C LEU A 503 14.96 21.01 1.02
N ARG A 504 14.47 21.71 -0.02
CA ARG A 504 14.47 23.18 -0.09
C ARG A 504 13.58 23.80 0.98
N LEU A 505 12.37 23.26 1.18
CA LEU A 505 11.42 23.76 2.18
C LEU A 505 11.93 23.50 3.60
N GLN A 506 12.51 22.34 3.90
CA GLN A 506 13.14 22.05 5.18
C GLN A 506 14.26 23.07 5.48
N GLN A 507 15.15 23.32 4.52
CA GLN A 507 16.20 24.34 4.66
C GLN A 507 15.64 25.74 4.87
N ALA A 508 14.55 26.09 4.21
CA ALA A 508 13.97 27.42 4.28
C ALA A 508 13.19 27.66 5.58
N LEU A 509 12.46 26.64 6.07
CA LEU A 509 11.54 26.74 7.21
C LEU A 509 12.14 26.25 8.52
N ASN A 510 13.00 25.22 8.46
CA ASN A 510 13.62 24.57 9.64
C ASN A 510 15.11 24.29 9.39
N PRO A 511 15.95 25.34 9.22
CA PRO A 511 17.37 25.18 8.86
C PRO A 511 18.24 24.63 9.98
N GLU A 512 17.85 24.81 11.25
CA GLU A 512 18.66 24.54 12.45
C GLU A 512 17.92 23.57 13.38
N GLY A 513 18.66 22.91 14.26
CA GLY A 513 18.10 22.02 15.29
C GLY A 513 18.80 20.67 15.36
N GLU A 514 18.53 19.93 16.43
CA GLU A 514 18.95 18.54 16.57
C GLU A 514 18.36 17.69 15.44
N ALA A 515 19.21 16.90 14.80
CA ALA A 515 18.85 16.15 13.61
C ALA A 515 19.30 14.70 13.72
N LEU A 516 18.45 13.79 13.23
CA LEU A 516 18.73 12.39 13.07
C LEU A 516 18.81 12.07 11.56
N GLN A 517 19.97 11.58 11.12
CA GLN A 517 20.17 11.25 9.71
C GLN A 517 20.12 9.74 9.51
N ARG A 518 19.26 9.28 8.58
CA ARG A 518 19.20 7.89 8.12
C ARG A 518 19.29 7.81 6.60
N GLY A 519 20.44 7.36 6.11
CA GLY A 519 20.74 7.39 4.68
C GLY A 519 20.76 8.83 4.16
N GLU A 520 19.97 9.11 3.14
CA GLU A 520 19.80 10.46 2.57
C GLU A 520 18.75 11.31 3.30
N ARG A 521 17.97 10.70 4.20
CA ARG A 521 16.89 11.38 4.94
C ARG A 521 17.43 12.02 6.20
N LEU A 522 17.03 13.27 6.42
CA LEU A 522 17.38 14.05 7.60
C LEU A 522 16.09 14.51 8.30
N TYR A 523 15.97 14.19 9.58
CA TYR A 523 14.83 14.56 10.42
C TYR A 523 15.28 15.48 11.53
N ARG A 524 14.71 16.68 11.59
CA ARG A 524 14.97 17.67 12.63
C ARG A 524 13.79 17.82 13.56
N LEU A 525 14.06 18.27 14.78
CA LEU A 525 13.01 18.71 15.69
C LEU A 525 12.14 19.78 15.00
N GLY A 526 10.82 19.60 15.00
CA GLY A 526 9.86 20.49 14.35
C GLY A 526 9.58 20.21 12.88
N ASP A 527 10.24 19.23 12.24
CA ASP A 527 9.97 18.87 10.85
C ASP A 527 8.55 18.34 10.66
N LYS A 528 7.96 18.67 9.51
CA LYS A 528 6.73 18.10 9.03
C LYS A 528 7.01 16.77 8.33
N VAL A 529 6.39 15.71 8.80
CA VAL A 529 6.60 14.34 8.30
C VAL A 529 5.28 13.65 7.98
N MET A 530 5.33 12.65 7.12
CA MET A 530 4.19 11.82 6.76
C MET A 530 4.53 10.36 6.93
N GLN A 531 3.61 9.60 7.52
CA GLN A 531 3.64 8.14 7.55
C GLN A 531 3.39 7.60 6.14
N ILE A 532 4.22 6.66 5.69
CA ILE A 532 4.10 6.06 4.33
C ILE A 532 3.72 4.57 4.36
N ARG A 533 3.42 4.05 5.53
CA ARG A 533 2.94 2.68 5.75
C ARG A 533 1.88 2.67 6.83
N ASN A 534 0.92 1.75 6.73
CA ASN A 534 -0.02 1.55 7.82
C ASN A 534 0.68 0.84 8.99
N ASN A 535 0.67 1.43 10.18
CA ASN A 535 1.15 0.82 11.40
C ASN A 535 -0.01 0.74 12.40
N TYR A 536 -0.66 -0.42 12.42
CA TYR A 536 -1.86 -0.66 13.22
C TYR A 536 -1.58 -0.74 14.73
N GLU A 537 -0.35 -1.10 15.12
CA GLU A 537 0.07 -1.16 16.52
C GLU A 537 0.20 0.25 17.11
N LYS A 538 0.69 1.18 16.30
CA LYS A 538 0.85 2.59 16.67
C LYS A 538 -0.37 3.45 16.31
N ASP A 539 -1.37 2.87 15.67
CA ASP A 539 -2.59 3.54 15.17
C ASP A 539 -2.28 4.75 14.27
N VAL A 540 -1.26 4.62 13.40
CA VAL A 540 -0.90 5.60 12.36
C VAL A 540 -0.96 4.96 10.98
N TYR A 541 -1.42 5.73 10.00
CA TYR A 541 -1.77 5.22 8.70
C TYR A 541 -0.99 5.94 7.59
N ASN A 542 -0.87 5.28 6.46
CA ASN A 542 -0.31 5.89 5.27
C ASN A 542 -1.05 7.19 4.93
N GLY A 543 -0.29 8.28 4.76
CA GLY A 543 -0.82 9.62 4.52
C GLY A 543 -1.05 10.46 5.78
N ASP A 544 -0.92 9.89 7.00
CA ASP A 544 -1.00 10.69 8.22
C ASP A 544 0.20 11.64 8.29
N ILE A 545 -0.10 12.93 8.47
CA ILE A 545 0.91 13.99 8.58
C ILE A 545 1.05 14.36 10.05
N GLY A 546 2.29 14.45 10.50
CA GLY A 546 2.64 14.83 11.86
C GLY A 546 3.86 15.76 11.90
N ARG A 547 4.23 16.14 13.12
CA ARG A 547 5.38 17.00 13.39
C ARG A 547 6.34 16.33 14.36
N VAL A 548 7.62 16.34 14.05
CA VAL A 548 8.66 15.80 14.93
C VAL A 548 8.68 16.63 16.23
N SER A 549 8.35 16.00 17.34
CA SER A 549 8.24 16.63 18.66
C SER A 549 9.45 16.42 19.56
N SER A 550 10.26 15.39 19.31
CA SER A 550 11.55 15.18 19.94
C SER A 550 12.47 14.34 19.06
N VAL A 551 13.77 14.56 19.19
CA VAL A 551 14.82 13.79 18.53
C VAL A 551 15.84 13.39 19.59
N ASP A 552 16.17 12.10 19.68
CA ASP A 552 17.24 11.58 20.49
C ASP A 552 18.34 11.01 19.59
N VAL A 553 19.43 11.73 19.46
CA VAL A 553 20.56 11.34 18.60
C VAL A 553 21.36 10.18 19.21
N GLN A 554 21.37 10.05 20.55
CA GLN A 554 22.14 9.00 21.24
C GLN A 554 21.44 7.65 21.13
N GLU A 555 20.14 7.63 21.43
CA GLU A 555 19.31 6.42 21.32
C GLU A 555 18.82 6.17 19.88
N LYS A 556 19.09 7.10 18.95
CA LYS A 556 18.71 7.05 17.54
C LYS A 556 17.20 6.87 17.32
N CYS A 557 16.40 7.58 18.08
CA CYS A 557 14.96 7.56 17.98
C CYS A 557 14.37 8.96 17.87
N LEU A 558 13.13 9.07 17.44
CA LEU A 558 12.38 10.32 17.44
C LEU A 558 10.91 10.07 17.79
N VAL A 559 10.22 11.13 18.19
CA VAL A 559 8.78 11.12 18.44
C VAL A 559 8.10 12.08 17.48
N VAL A 560 7.03 11.62 16.84
CA VAL A 560 6.18 12.43 15.97
C VAL A 560 4.84 12.66 16.67
N ARG A 561 4.39 13.92 16.67
CA ARG A 561 3.03 14.28 17.10
C ARG A 561 2.11 14.26 15.89
N TYR A 562 1.14 13.35 15.90
CA TYR A 562 0.03 13.27 14.95
C TYR A 562 -1.24 13.76 15.64
N ASP A 563 -1.75 14.92 15.28
CA ASP A 563 -2.85 15.59 16.00
C ASP A 563 -2.57 15.66 17.53
N ASP A 564 -3.32 14.88 18.32
CA ASP A 564 -3.20 14.80 19.80
C ASP A 564 -2.39 13.59 20.29
N ARG A 565 -1.79 12.81 19.40
CA ARG A 565 -1.06 11.57 19.73
C ARG A 565 0.43 11.74 19.50
N TYR A 566 1.23 11.14 20.39
CA TYR A 566 2.68 11.08 20.28
C TYR A 566 3.11 9.65 19.95
N VAL A 567 3.84 9.47 18.87
CA VAL A 567 4.27 8.17 18.35
C VAL A 567 5.78 8.12 18.26
N GLY A 568 6.40 7.20 18.99
CA GLY A 568 7.84 6.96 18.95
C GLY A 568 8.24 6.11 17.74
N TYR A 569 9.38 6.44 17.14
CA TYR A 569 10.01 5.70 16.06
C TYR A 569 11.45 5.37 16.44
N ASP A 570 11.75 4.07 16.47
CA ASP A 570 13.11 3.58 16.61
C ASP A 570 13.87 3.69 15.28
N TRP A 571 15.19 3.51 15.32
CA TRP A 571 16.04 3.61 14.15
C TRP A 571 15.55 2.81 12.93
N GLU A 572 15.06 1.59 13.15
CA GLU A 572 14.59 0.71 12.09
C GLU A 572 13.26 1.18 11.48
N GLU A 573 12.44 1.84 12.26
CA GLU A 573 11.11 2.31 11.89
C GLU A 573 11.13 3.69 11.18
N LEU A 574 12.26 4.39 11.17
CA LEU A 574 12.40 5.67 10.46
C LEU A 574 12.17 5.54 8.94
N ASP A 575 12.17 4.34 8.39
CA ASP A 575 11.80 4.09 7.00
C ASP A 575 10.30 4.21 6.75
N GLU A 576 9.48 4.21 7.81
CA GLU A 576 8.03 4.35 7.72
C GLU A 576 7.58 5.80 7.56
N ILE A 577 8.49 6.78 7.74
CA ILE A 577 8.17 8.20 7.63
C ILE A 577 9.04 8.90 6.59
N VAL A 578 8.52 10.00 6.04
CA VAL A 578 9.24 10.88 5.10
C VAL A 578 8.96 12.35 5.43
N ALA A 579 9.84 13.24 5.03
CA ALA A 579 9.55 14.68 5.08
C ALA A 579 8.31 15.00 4.22
N ALA A 580 7.43 15.87 4.70
CA ALA A 580 6.11 16.11 4.12
C ALA A 580 5.78 17.61 3.95
N TYR A 581 6.76 18.46 3.79
CA TYR A 581 6.52 19.85 3.36
C TYR A 581 5.90 19.87 1.95
N ALA A 582 6.36 18.96 1.09
CA ALA A 582 5.77 18.66 -0.22
C ALA A 582 5.44 17.16 -0.33
N ILE A 583 4.28 16.84 -0.89
CA ILE A 583 3.82 15.47 -1.15
C ILE A 583 3.42 15.31 -2.62
N SER A 584 3.46 14.10 -3.13
CA SER A 584 3.05 13.76 -4.49
C SER A 584 1.88 12.80 -4.47
#